data_ad14c82214c1c6b97fee42de6fccf1ab
#
_entry.id   ad14c82214c1c6b97fee42de6fccf1ab
#
_cell.length_a   1.000
_cell.length_b   1.000
_cell.length_c   1.000
_cell.angle_alpha   90.00
_cell.angle_beta   90.00
_cell.angle_gamma   90.00
#
_symmetry.space_group_name_H-M   'P 1'
#
loop_
_entity.id
_entity.type
_entity.pdbx_description
1 polymer ?
#
loop_
_entity_poly.entity_id
_entity_poly.type
_entity_poly.pdbx_seq_one_letter_code
_entity_poly.pdbx_strand_id
1 'polypeptide(L)'
;SHSYTAWVTVAIYVAVALNMLNVLNFEILTVSITSIIVLVLYILGVKTMSGDDSGSADEGEEEAAITTSLSLKQIIIRFILVSIGLVISSILITYVTDIIAARLNLGASLAGALLLGIATSLPELTSCVSLVKIGNFNVSVGNIVGSNLFNFLIIFISDVLFIGGTVYDFAESQTRNLVIFGII
;
A
#
# COMPACT_ATOMS: atom_id res chain seq x y z
N SER A 1 19.13 1.24 3.05
CA SER A 1 19.29 -0.24 3.13
C SER A 1 17.94 -0.91 3.20
N HIS A 2 17.62 -1.70 2.18
CA HIS A 2 16.32 -2.40 2.04
C HIS A 2 15.96 -3.27 3.26
N SER A 3 16.94 -3.73 4.00
CA SER A 3 16.76 -4.53 5.22
C SER A 3 16.01 -3.75 6.32
N TYR A 4 16.31 -2.46 6.50
CA TYR A 4 15.65 -1.64 7.51
C TYR A 4 14.17 -1.40 7.18
N THR A 5 13.86 -1.18 5.91
CA THR A 5 12.49 -0.98 5.45
C THR A 5 11.66 -2.26 5.58
N ALA A 6 12.26 -3.43 5.34
CA ALA A 6 11.61 -4.70 5.60
C ALA A 6 11.25 -4.86 7.09
N TRP A 7 12.16 -4.51 8.01
CA TRP A 7 11.87 -4.53 9.46
C TRP A 7 10.77 -3.57 9.87
N VAL A 8 10.71 -2.37 9.27
CA VAL A 8 9.60 -1.42 9.49
C VAL A 8 8.28 -2.01 9.04
N THR A 9 8.24 -2.65 7.86
CA THR A 9 7.04 -3.32 7.36
C THR A 9 6.57 -4.42 8.30
N VAL A 10 7.48 -5.28 8.77
CA VAL A 10 7.16 -6.32 9.76
C VAL A 10 6.63 -5.72 11.06
N ALA A 11 7.24 -4.63 11.55
CA ALA A 11 6.77 -3.94 12.76
C ALA A 11 5.34 -3.41 12.61
N ILE A 12 4.98 -2.88 11.44
CA ILE A 12 3.61 -2.43 11.14
C ILE A 12 2.63 -3.61 11.17
N TYR A 13 2.96 -4.74 10.51
CA TYR A 13 2.13 -5.95 10.56
C TYR A 13 1.92 -6.45 11.99
N VAL A 14 2.98 -6.45 12.81
CA VAL A 14 2.90 -6.84 14.22
C VAL A 14 1.98 -5.90 15.00
N ALA A 15 2.08 -4.58 14.81
CA ALA A 15 1.23 -3.60 15.47
C ALA A 15 -0.25 -3.81 15.11
N VAL A 16 -0.55 -4.02 13.82
CA VAL A 16 -1.91 -4.32 13.33
C VAL A 16 -2.43 -5.63 13.91
N ALA A 17 -1.61 -6.70 13.93
CA ALA A 17 -1.99 -7.99 14.50
C ALA A 17 -2.30 -7.89 16.00
N LEU A 18 -1.50 -7.15 16.76
CA LEU A 18 -1.71 -6.94 18.20
C LEU A 18 -3.03 -6.19 18.48
N ASN A 19 -3.39 -5.22 17.65
CA ASN A 19 -4.69 -4.56 17.76
C ASN A 19 -5.83 -5.53 17.49
N MET A 20 -5.76 -6.28 16.37
CA MET A 20 -6.78 -7.27 16.00
C MET A 20 -6.94 -8.41 17.03
N LEU A 21 -5.93 -8.65 17.87
CA LEU A 21 -5.98 -9.60 19.00
C LEU A 21 -6.50 -8.95 20.30
N ASN A 22 -6.99 -7.73 20.25
CA ASN A 22 -7.46 -6.94 21.42
C ASN A 22 -6.37 -6.68 22.49
N VAL A 23 -5.10 -6.71 22.13
CA VAL A 23 -4.00 -6.43 23.05
C VAL A 23 -3.74 -4.91 23.16
N LEU A 24 -4.06 -4.14 22.12
CA LEU A 24 -3.85 -2.69 22.01
C LEU A 24 -5.19 -1.96 21.72
N ASN A 25 -6.16 -2.08 22.61
CA ASN A 25 -7.48 -1.46 22.46
C ASN A 25 -7.54 -0.11 23.20
N PHE A 26 -6.71 0.84 22.81
CA PHE A 26 -6.81 2.21 23.31
C PHE A 26 -7.17 3.15 22.17
N GLU A 27 -8.26 3.90 22.35
CA GLU A 27 -8.71 4.94 21.43
C GLU A 27 -8.34 6.32 21.97
N ILE A 28 -7.84 7.19 21.10
CA ILE A 28 -7.66 8.61 21.39
C ILE A 28 -8.55 9.36 20.41
N LEU A 29 -9.66 9.90 20.91
CA LEU A 29 -10.68 10.67 20.16
C LEU A 29 -11.46 9.81 19.17
N THR A 30 -11.32 8.87 18.57
CA THR A 30 -11.92 8.02 17.54
C THR A 30 -10.85 7.31 16.68
N VAL A 31 -9.57 7.63 16.92
CA VAL A 31 -8.47 7.03 16.17
C VAL A 31 -7.80 5.97 17.03
N SER A 32 -7.63 4.79 16.50
CA SER A 32 -6.89 3.72 17.18
C SER A 32 -5.44 4.13 17.43
N ILE A 33 -4.93 3.82 18.61
CA ILE A 33 -3.48 3.99 18.90
C ILE A 33 -2.62 3.24 17.89
N THR A 34 -3.11 2.13 17.37
CA THR A 34 -2.45 1.35 16.30
C THR A 34 -2.29 2.17 15.02
N SER A 35 -3.29 2.93 14.62
CA SER A 35 -3.19 3.81 13.44
C SER A 35 -2.12 4.88 13.62
N ILE A 36 -1.98 5.42 14.82
CA ILE A 36 -0.90 6.38 15.14
C ILE A 36 0.48 5.69 15.06
N ILE A 37 0.61 4.48 15.60
CA ILE A 37 1.84 3.69 15.50
C ILE A 37 2.17 3.40 14.03
N VAL A 38 1.18 3.00 13.22
CA VAL A 38 1.33 2.75 11.77
C VAL A 38 1.81 4.02 11.07
N LEU A 39 1.24 5.19 11.38
CA LEU A 39 1.68 6.47 10.80
C LEU A 39 3.13 6.79 11.16
N VAL A 40 3.51 6.64 12.43
CA VAL A 40 4.90 6.91 12.89
C VAL A 40 5.87 5.96 12.18
N LEU A 41 5.56 4.67 12.12
CA LEU A 41 6.40 3.68 11.43
C LEU A 41 6.46 3.94 9.91
N TYR A 42 5.37 4.39 9.30
CA TYR A 42 5.35 4.82 7.90
C TYR A 42 6.32 5.99 7.66
N ILE A 43 6.24 7.04 8.46
CA ILE A 43 7.13 8.21 8.36
C ILE A 43 8.60 7.80 8.54
N LEU A 44 8.88 6.92 9.50
CA LEU A 44 10.23 6.37 9.71
C LEU A 44 10.69 5.55 8.49
N GLY A 45 9.81 4.73 7.91
CA GLY A 45 10.10 3.95 6.71
C GLY A 45 10.45 4.84 5.51
N VAL A 46 9.63 5.85 5.25
CA VAL A 46 9.87 6.83 4.17
C VAL A 46 11.17 7.61 4.41
N LYS A 47 11.40 8.07 5.64
CA LYS A 47 12.62 8.80 5.98
C LYS A 47 13.89 7.97 5.79
N THR A 48 13.85 6.68 6.09
CA THR A 48 15.00 5.78 5.88
C THR A 48 15.21 5.48 4.39
N MET A 49 14.15 5.39 3.60
CA MET A 49 14.29 5.27 2.14
C MET A 49 14.94 6.53 1.54
N SER A 50 14.47 7.71 1.93
CA SER A 50 15.00 8.98 1.44
C SER A 50 16.42 9.27 1.93
N GLY A 51 16.82 8.74 3.09
CA GLY A 51 18.16 8.95 3.65
C GLY A 51 19.26 8.11 2.97
N ASP A 52 18.91 6.99 2.36
CA ASP A 52 19.85 6.16 1.59
C ASP A 52 20.09 6.72 0.16
N ASP A 53 19.19 7.55 -0.35
CA ASP A 53 19.26 8.13 -1.69
C ASP A 53 20.16 9.40 -1.76
N SER A 54 20.66 9.90 -0.63
CA SER A 54 21.60 11.03 -0.64
C SER A 54 22.98 10.71 -1.24
N GLY A 55 23.22 9.45 -1.64
CA GLY A 55 24.41 9.01 -2.37
C GLY A 55 24.15 8.59 -3.83
N SER A 56 22.88 8.44 -4.23
CA SER A 56 22.49 7.98 -5.57
C SER A 56 21.56 8.96 -6.30
N ALA A 57 21.31 10.14 -5.72
CA ALA A 57 20.50 11.17 -6.38
C ALA A 57 21.19 11.71 -7.66
N ASP A 58 22.52 11.64 -7.73
CA ASP A 58 23.28 12.12 -8.88
C ASP A 58 23.29 11.13 -10.06
N GLU A 59 23.10 9.83 -9.82
CA GLU A 59 23.02 8.83 -10.91
C GLU A 59 21.60 8.59 -11.42
N GLY A 60 20.59 8.89 -10.61
CA GLY A 60 19.17 8.70 -10.96
C GLY A 60 18.57 9.85 -11.78
N GLU A 61 19.12 11.06 -11.69
CA GLU A 61 18.64 12.21 -12.46
C GLU A 61 19.13 12.20 -13.92
N GLU A 62 20.29 11.59 -14.23
CA GLU A 62 20.75 11.47 -15.61
C GLU A 62 20.03 10.36 -16.41
N GLU A 63 19.59 9.28 -15.78
CA GLU A 63 18.83 8.21 -16.48
C GLU A 63 17.33 8.48 -16.59
N ALA A 64 16.76 9.32 -15.74
CA ALA A 64 15.34 9.73 -15.81
C ALA A 64 15.06 10.87 -16.80
N ALA A 65 16.07 11.40 -17.45
CA ALA A 65 15.90 12.30 -18.60
C ALA A 65 15.47 11.54 -19.86
N ILE A 66 14.38 10.78 -19.75
CA ILE A 66 13.54 10.52 -20.91
C ILE A 66 13.05 11.90 -21.33
N THR A 67 13.71 12.49 -22.33
CA THR A 67 13.30 13.71 -22.98
C THR A 67 11.92 13.47 -23.59
N THR A 68 10.90 13.59 -22.75
CA THR A 68 9.52 13.59 -23.19
C THR A 68 9.32 14.92 -23.89
N SER A 69 9.13 14.89 -25.21
CA SER A 69 8.74 16.03 -26.03
C SER A 69 7.35 16.60 -25.66
N LEU A 70 6.80 16.19 -24.51
CA LEU A 70 5.48 16.56 -24.03
C LEU A 70 5.55 17.85 -23.22
N SER A 71 4.68 18.81 -23.55
CA SER A 71 4.45 20.00 -22.73
C SER A 71 3.92 19.59 -21.34
N LEU A 72 4.31 20.34 -20.29
CA LEU A 72 3.83 20.15 -18.92
C LEU A 72 2.29 20.05 -18.87
N LYS A 73 1.58 20.88 -19.65
CA LYS A 73 0.12 20.83 -19.76
C LYS A 73 -0.38 19.46 -20.27
N GLN A 74 0.29 18.88 -21.25
CA GLN A 74 -0.08 17.56 -21.79
C GLN A 74 0.16 16.46 -20.76
N ILE A 75 1.23 16.56 -19.99
CA ILE A 75 1.54 15.61 -18.90
C ILE A 75 0.43 15.66 -17.83
N ILE A 76 0.06 16.86 -17.38
CA ILE A 76 -1.00 17.05 -16.39
C ILE A 76 -2.35 16.51 -16.88
N ILE A 77 -2.73 16.82 -18.11
CA ILE A 77 -4.00 16.35 -18.68
C ILE A 77 -4.01 14.81 -18.76
N ARG A 78 -2.93 14.20 -19.25
CA ARG A 78 -2.82 12.73 -19.30
C ARG A 78 -2.88 12.10 -17.92
N PHE A 79 -2.18 12.71 -16.94
CA PHE A 79 -2.22 12.25 -15.55
C PHE A 79 -3.65 12.26 -14.99
N ILE A 80 -4.39 13.35 -15.17
CA ILE A 80 -5.79 13.47 -14.72
C ILE A 80 -6.68 12.42 -15.40
N LEU A 81 -6.56 12.24 -16.72
CA LEU A 81 -7.36 11.25 -17.45
C LEU A 81 -7.08 9.82 -16.98
N VAL A 82 -5.81 9.48 -16.78
CA VAL A 82 -5.43 8.15 -16.27
C VAL A 82 -5.91 7.96 -14.84
N SER A 83 -5.82 9.00 -13.99
CA SER A 83 -6.31 8.95 -12.61
C SER A 83 -7.83 8.71 -12.55
N ILE A 84 -8.61 9.38 -13.40
CA ILE A 84 -10.06 9.14 -13.51
C ILE A 84 -10.32 7.71 -13.97
N GLY A 85 -9.59 7.21 -14.97
CA GLY A 85 -9.70 5.83 -15.44
C GLY A 85 -9.40 4.81 -14.33
N LEU A 86 -8.38 5.08 -13.51
CA LEU A 86 -8.03 4.23 -12.35
C LEU A 86 -9.15 4.20 -11.31
N VAL A 87 -9.75 5.36 -10.99
CA VAL A 87 -10.86 5.43 -10.03
C VAL A 87 -12.06 4.61 -10.54
N ILE A 88 -12.45 4.80 -11.81
CA ILE A 88 -13.56 4.05 -12.40
C ILE A 88 -13.26 2.53 -12.39
N SER A 89 -12.06 2.13 -12.79
CA SER A 89 -11.64 0.73 -12.79
C SER A 89 -11.63 0.12 -11.39
N SER A 90 -11.20 0.88 -10.39
CA SER A 90 -11.19 0.46 -8.98
C SER A 90 -12.62 0.18 -8.47
N ILE A 91 -13.56 1.07 -8.76
CA ILE A 91 -14.97 0.89 -8.40
C ILE A 91 -15.54 -0.37 -9.08
N LEU A 92 -15.26 -0.56 -10.37
CA LEU A 92 -15.73 -1.74 -11.11
C LEU A 92 -15.13 -3.04 -10.56
N ILE A 93 -13.83 -3.08 -10.27
CA ILE A 93 -13.16 -4.27 -9.70
C ILE A 93 -13.78 -4.61 -8.34
N THR A 94 -13.98 -3.63 -7.47
CA THR A 94 -14.60 -3.84 -6.16
C THR A 94 -16.01 -4.42 -6.31
N TYR A 95 -16.83 -3.82 -7.17
CA TYR A 95 -18.19 -4.30 -7.43
C TYR A 95 -18.23 -5.74 -7.98
N VAL A 96 -17.35 -6.07 -8.93
CA VAL A 96 -17.25 -7.42 -9.49
C VAL A 96 -16.76 -8.42 -8.44
N THR A 97 -15.80 -8.01 -7.60
CA THR A 97 -15.30 -8.84 -6.48
C THR A 97 -16.41 -9.19 -5.51
N ASP A 98 -17.26 -8.23 -5.14
CA ASP A 98 -18.40 -8.46 -4.25
C ASP A 98 -19.39 -9.45 -4.85
N ILE A 99 -19.70 -9.34 -6.15
CA ILE A 99 -20.59 -10.28 -6.86
C ILE A 99 -19.99 -11.70 -6.87
N ILE A 100 -18.69 -11.82 -7.15
CA ILE A 100 -18.01 -13.12 -7.16
C ILE A 100 -18.00 -13.72 -5.76
N ALA A 101 -17.67 -12.93 -4.74
CA ALA A 101 -17.67 -13.35 -3.35
C ALA A 101 -19.04 -13.90 -2.93
N ALA A 102 -20.11 -13.18 -3.25
CA ALA A 102 -21.49 -13.59 -2.96
C ALA A 102 -21.88 -14.88 -3.69
N ARG A 103 -21.55 -15.02 -4.97
CA ARG A 103 -21.89 -16.20 -5.78
C ARG A 103 -21.13 -17.46 -5.39
N LEU A 104 -19.87 -17.31 -5.02
CA LEU A 104 -19.01 -18.44 -4.61
C LEU A 104 -19.07 -18.73 -3.11
N ASN A 105 -19.87 -17.96 -2.37
CA ASN A 105 -19.98 -18.06 -0.92
C ASN A 105 -18.63 -17.89 -0.20
N LEU A 106 -17.77 -17.04 -0.74
CA LEU A 106 -16.48 -16.69 -0.16
C LEU A 106 -16.69 -15.63 0.92
N GLY A 107 -15.96 -15.75 2.03
CA GLY A 107 -15.91 -14.68 3.02
C GLY A 107 -15.34 -13.38 2.39
N ALA A 108 -15.85 -12.23 2.82
CA ALA A 108 -15.43 -10.93 2.29
C ALA A 108 -13.91 -10.72 2.39
N SER A 109 -13.28 -11.16 3.49
CA SER A 109 -11.84 -11.08 3.71
C SER A 109 -11.04 -11.91 2.70
N LEU A 110 -11.50 -13.13 2.38
CA LEU A 110 -10.81 -14.01 1.42
C LEU A 110 -10.97 -13.48 -0.01
N ALA A 111 -12.17 -13.02 -0.38
CA ALA A 111 -12.42 -12.41 -1.68
C ALA A 111 -11.58 -11.13 -1.87
N GLY A 112 -11.53 -10.26 -0.86
CA GLY A 112 -10.70 -9.07 -0.87
C GLY A 112 -9.21 -9.40 -1.01
N ALA A 113 -8.69 -10.33 -0.22
CA ALA A 113 -7.27 -10.68 -0.26
C ALA A 113 -6.85 -11.34 -1.58
N LEU A 114 -7.64 -12.28 -2.11
CA LEU A 114 -7.28 -13.01 -3.33
C LEU A 114 -7.61 -12.21 -4.60
N LEU A 115 -8.85 -11.78 -4.76
CA LEU A 115 -9.29 -11.18 -6.01
C LEU A 115 -8.84 -9.72 -6.11
N LEU A 116 -9.13 -8.93 -5.09
CA LEU A 116 -8.79 -7.51 -5.10
C LEU A 116 -7.29 -7.31 -4.89
N GLY A 117 -6.65 -8.07 -3.99
CA GLY A 117 -5.21 -8.01 -3.75
C GLY A 117 -4.40 -8.33 -5.00
N ILE A 118 -4.74 -9.41 -5.73
CA ILE A 118 -4.08 -9.73 -7.00
C ILE A 118 -4.31 -8.62 -8.02
N ALA A 119 -5.55 -8.16 -8.20
CA ALA A 119 -5.89 -7.15 -9.20
C ALA A 119 -5.15 -5.82 -8.94
N THR A 120 -5.05 -5.38 -7.68
CA THR A 120 -4.36 -4.14 -7.31
C THR A 120 -2.84 -4.26 -7.36
N SER A 121 -2.27 -5.48 -7.27
CA SER A 121 -0.83 -5.70 -7.39
C SER A 121 -0.33 -5.84 -8.84
N LEU A 122 -1.22 -5.92 -9.84
CA LEU A 122 -0.81 -6.01 -11.25
C LEU A 122 -0.06 -4.78 -11.76
N PRO A 123 -0.41 -3.53 -11.41
CA PRO A 123 0.36 -2.35 -11.78
C PRO A 123 1.79 -2.39 -11.25
N GLU A 124 1.97 -2.76 -9.98
CA GLU A 124 3.28 -2.90 -9.34
C GLU A 124 4.12 -3.97 -10.03
N LEU A 125 3.52 -5.13 -10.34
CA LEU A 125 4.20 -6.19 -11.08
C LEU A 125 4.65 -5.71 -12.46
N THR A 126 3.80 -4.97 -13.17
CA THR A 126 4.10 -4.43 -14.49
C THR A 126 5.25 -3.42 -14.43
N SER A 127 5.22 -2.51 -13.45
CA SER A 127 6.29 -1.55 -13.19
C SER A 127 7.61 -2.25 -12.84
N CYS A 128 7.55 -3.23 -11.94
CA CYS A 128 8.70 -4.03 -11.53
C CYS A 128 9.36 -4.73 -12.73
N VAL A 129 8.58 -5.44 -13.55
CA VAL A 129 9.08 -6.11 -14.76
C VAL A 129 9.71 -5.11 -15.73
N SER A 130 9.12 -3.94 -15.89
CA SER A 130 9.63 -2.90 -16.79
C SER A 130 10.97 -2.35 -16.29
N LEU A 131 11.09 -2.06 -15.00
CA LEU A 131 12.31 -1.57 -14.35
C LEU A 131 13.44 -2.61 -14.41
N VAL A 132 13.13 -3.88 -14.17
CA VAL A 132 14.10 -4.97 -14.27
C VAL A 132 14.62 -5.12 -15.71
N LYS A 133 13.74 -4.99 -16.71
CA LYS A 133 14.15 -5.08 -18.14
C LYS A 133 15.13 -3.99 -18.56
N ILE A 134 15.05 -2.81 -17.95
CA ILE A 134 16.01 -1.71 -18.21
C ILE A 134 17.22 -1.74 -17.25
N GLY A 135 17.35 -2.79 -16.43
CA GLY A 135 18.48 -2.98 -15.52
C GLY A 135 18.39 -2.22 -14.19
N ASN A 136 17.28 -1.54 -13.92
CA ASN A 136 17.13 -0.69 -12.73
C ASN A 136 16.49 -1.46 -11.55
N PHE A 137 17.24 -2.40 -10.97
CA PHE A 137 16.76 -3.27 -9.90
C PHE A 137 16.45 -2.51 -8.60
N ASN A 138 17.27 -1.51 -8.25
CA ASN A 138 17.11 -0.75 -7.01
C ASN A 138 15.79 0.01 -7.00
N VAL A 139 15.45 0.67 -8.11
CA VAL A 139 14.17 1.38 -8.26
C VAL A 139 13.00 0.39 -8.27
N SER A 140 13.18 -0.80 -8.86
CA SER A 140 12.17 -1.86 -8.83
C SER A 140 11.83 -2.30 -7.40
N VAL A 141 12.86 -2.56 -6.58
CA VAL A 141 12.66 -2.92 -5.16
C VAL A 141 12.04 -1.75 -4.39
N GLY A 142 12.53 -0.52 -4.60
CA GLY A 142 11.98 0.69 -3.99
C GLY A 142 10.49 0.90 -4.32
N ASN A 143 10.08 0.61 -5.55
CA ASN A 143 8.68 0.70 -5.98
C ASN A 143 7.78 -0.29 -5.21
N ILE A 144 8.20 -1.56 -5.05
CA ILE A 144 7.45 -2.57 -4.31
C ILE A 144 7.34 -2.19 -2.82
N VAL A 145 8.46 -1.81 -2.22
CA VAL A 145 8.48 -1.45 -0.79
C VAL A 145 7.69 -0.17 -0.54
N GLY A 146 7.83 0.82 -1.43
CA GLY A 146 7.10 2.08 -1.34
C GLY A 146 5.58 1.90 -1.45
N SER A 147 5.09 1.08 -2.37
CA SER A 147 3.67 0.78 -2.51
C SER A 147 3.11 0.07 -1.27
N ASN A 148 3.85 -0.89 -0.71
CA ASN A 148 3.44 -1.55 0.53
C ASN A 148 3.37 -0.59 1.71
N LEU A 149 4.35 0.30 1.87
CA LEU A 149 4.30 1.33 2.90
C LEU A 149 3.12 2.28 2.71
N PHE A 150 2.81 2.67 1.47
CA PHE A 150 1.67 3.52 1.15
C PHE A 150 0.34 2.86 1.50
N ASN A 151 0.19 1.55 1.32
CA ASN A 151 -1.00 0.80 1.73
C ASN A 151 -1.26 0.92 3.25
N PHE A 152 -0.22 0.95 4.08
CA PHE A 152 -0.39 1.18 5.52
C PHE A 152 -0.85 2.61 5.84
N LEU A 153 -0.38 3.61 5.07
CA LEU A 153 -0.88 4.98 5.20
C LEU A 153 -2.38 5.04 4.89
N ILE A 154 -2.86 4.28 3.90
CA ILE A 154 -4.29 4.20 3.57
C ILE A 154 -5.09 3.64 4.74
N ILE A 155 -4.58 2.62 5.47
CA ILE A 155 -5.24 2.08 6.66
C ILE A 155 -5.40 3.18 7.72
N PHE A 156 -4.34 3.96 7.99
CA PHE A 156 -4.41 5.09 8.92
C PHE A 156 -5.47 6.12 8.49
N ILE A 157 -5.46 6.53 7.22
CA ILE A 157 -6.44 7.49 6.69
C ILE A 157 -7.86 6.94 6.82
N SER A 158 -8.05 5.65 6.53
CA SER A 158 -9.36 5.00 6.64
C SER A 158 -9.87 5.00 8.08
N ASP A 159 -9.00 4.73 9.05
CA ASP A 159 -9.36 4.77 10.48
C ASP A 159 -9.72 6.18 10.95
N VAL A 160 -8.96 7.20 10.52
CA VAL A 160 -9.26 8.61 10.82
C VAL A 160 -10.59 9.08 10.23
N LEU A 161 -10.92 8.62 9.03
CA LEU A 161 -12.17 9.00 8.33
C LEU A 161 -13.39 8.20 8.80
N PHE A 162 -13.17 7.11 9.50
CA PHE A 162 -14.25 6.26 9.99
C PHE A 162 -14.84 6.80 11.28
N ILE A 163 -16.10 7.25 11.23
CA ILE A 163 -16.79 7.94 12.36
C ILE A 163 -17.56 6.96 13.27
N GLY A 164 -17.47 5.67 13.06
CA GLY A 164 -18.31 4.68 13.78
C GLY A 164 -17.58 3.78 14.79
N GLY A 165 -16.32 4.04 15.05
CA GLY A 165 -15.40 3.18 15.84
C GLY A 165 -14.04 3.10 15.21
N THR A 166 -13.36 1.98 15.29
CA THR A 166 -12.10 1.75 14.57
C THR A 166 -12.32 0.79 13.39
N VAL A 167 -11.53 0.94 12.31
CA VAL A 167 -11.60 -0.01 11.18
C VAL A 167 -11.21 -1.42 11.60
N TYR A 168 -10.48 -1.56 12.69
CA TYR A 168 -10.01 -2.87 13.21
C TYR A 168 -11.13 -3.65 13.90
N ASP A 169 -12.22 -3.01 14.34
CA ASP A 169 -13.36 -3.67 14.99
C ASP A 169 -14.14 -4.59 14.05
N PHE A 170 -14.01 -4.34 12.74
CA PHE A 170 -14.65 -5.15 11.68
C PHE A 170 -13.77 -6.27 11.16
N ALA A 171 -12.61 -6.51 11.79
CA ALA A 171 -11.69 -7.56 11.36
C ALA A 171 -12.25 -8.95 11.68
N GLU A 172 -12.66 -9.67 10.66
CA GLU A 172 -13.05 -11.07 10.75
C GLU A 172 -11.85 -11.97 11.12
N SER A 173 -12.13 -13.18 11.60
CA SER A 173 -11.08 -14.17 11.92
C SER A 173 -10.17 -14.48 10.72
N GLN A 174 -10.71 -14.44 9.50
CA GLN A 174 -9.94 -14.63 8.27
C GLN A 174 -8.96 -13.48 8.04
N THR A 175 -9.38 -12.23 8.27
CA THR A 175 -8.50 -11.04 8.16
C THR A 175 -7.35 -11.13 9.15
N ARG A 176 -7.62 -11.54 10.40
CA ARG A 176 -6.57 -11.74 11.41
C ARG A 176 -5.53 -12.78 10.97
N ASN A 177 -5.99 -13.90 10.41
CA ASN A 177 -5.10 -14.93 9.89
C ASN A 177 -4.23 -14.41 8.75
N LEU A 178 -4.80 -13.61 7.82
CA LEU A 178 -4.06 -13.02 6.71
C LEU A 178 -2.97 -12.04 7.20
N VAL A 179 -3.27 -11.23 8.22
CA VAL A 179 -2.28 -10.32 8.82
C VAL A 179 -1.14 -11.12 9.49
N ILE A 180 -1.45 -12.21 10.20
CA ILE A 180 -0.44 -13.08 10.80
C ILE A 180 0.45 -13.72 9.73
N PHE A 181 -0.13 -14.19 8.62
CA PHE A 181 0.63 -14.70 7.48
C PHE A 181 1.56 -13.66 6.84
N GLY A 182 1.18 -12.39 6.88
CA GLY A 182 2.02 -11.28 6.38
C GLY A 182 3.28 -11.01 7.21
N ILE A 183 3.40 -11.58 8.41
CA ILE A 183 4.57 -11.46 9.30
C ILE A 183 5.63 -12.52 9.00
N ILE A 184 5.24 -13.64 8.41
CA ILE A 184 6.11 -14.79 8.10
C ILE A 184 6.80 -14.59 6.75
#